data_ff84b1da4455718042e1644684764c84
#
_entry.id   ff84b1da4455718042e1644684764c84
#
_cell.length_a   1.000
_cell.length_b   1.000
_cell.length_c   1.000
_cell.angle_alpha   90.00
_cell.angle_beta   90.00
_cell.angle_gamma   90.00
#
_symmetry.space_group_name_H-M   'P 1'
#
loop_
_entity.id
_entity.type
_entity.pdbx_description
1 polymer ?
#
loop_
_entity_poly.entity_id
_entity_poly.type
_entity_poly.pdbx_seq_one_letter_code
_entity_poly.pdbx_strand_id
1 'polypeptide(L)'
;MNNLLNANCHCSLLFQVTVLDLSAKQIDAWNSGDLPIYEPGLDEVVARSKNKNLFFSTNVDTVVEESDVIFISVNTPTKQTGIGAGRAANIKNCELAARNIAKVSTRGKIVVEKSTVPVRTAQAVATVLANNEKGLKFQVLSNPEFLAEGTAIDDLQNPGRVLIGGMQNSEGLAAIETLVSVYEHWVPR
;
A
#
# COMPACT_ATOMS: atom_id res chain seq x y z
N MET A 1 -13.15 2.61 -4.18
CA MET A 1 -12.53 3.70 -3.42
C MET A 1 -11.34 3.11 -2.69
N ASN A 2 -10.10 3.19 -3.19
CA ASN A 2 -8.98 2.79 -2.34
C ASN A 2 -7.74 2.40 -3.12
N ASN A 3 -7.08 3.37 -3.65
CA ASN A 3 -5.64 3.29 -3.89
C ASN A 3 -5.10 4.71 -3.94
N LEU A 4 -5.32 5.46 -2.84
CA LEU A 4 -4.55 6.66 -2.57
C LEU A 4 -3.18 6.21 -2.08
N LEU A 5 -2.36 5.75 -3.00
CA LEU A 5 -0.93 5.68 -2.77
C LEU A 5 -0.43 7.11 -2.67
N ASN A 6 0.32 7.38 -1.62
CA ASN A 6 0.91 8.67 -1.28
C ASN A 6 1.68 9.26 -2.48
N ALA A 7 0.97 9.90 -3.40
CA ALA A 7 1.58 10.68 -4.46
C ALA A 7 2.06 12.04 -3.95
N ASN A 8 2.32 12.17 -2.66
CA ASN A 8 2.91 13.36 -2.08
C ASN A 8 4.41 13.35 -2.24
N CYS A 9 4.84 13.43 -3.47
CA CYS A 9 6.24 13.58 -3.72
C CYS A 9 6.61 15.07 -3.87
N HIS A 10 6.95 15.71 -2.78
CA HIS A 10 8.02 16.71 -2.78
C HIS A 10 9.36 16.01 -3.04
N CYS A 11 9.35 14.70 -3.22
CA CYS A 11 10.53 13.90 -3.48
C CYS A 11 11.00 14.10 -4.90
N SER A 12 12.03 14.92 -5.01
CA SER A 12 13.05 14.73 -6.03
C SER A 12 13.24 13.23 -6.30
N LEU A 13 13.03 12.76 -7.53
CA LEU A 13 13.61 11.59 -8.23
C LEU A 13 14.08 10.33 -7.44
N LEU A 14 13.92 10.26 -6.13
CA LEU A 14 14.46 9.20 -5.28
C LEU A 14 13.56 7.95 -5.20
N PHE A 15 12.25 8.11 -5.36
CA PHE A 15 11.31 6.99 -5.31
C PHE A 15 10.49 6.91 -6.59
N GLN A 16 10.44 5.72 -7.16
CA GLN A 16 9.48 5.37 -8.19
C GLN A 16 8.30 4.66 -7.54
N VAL A 17 7.10 5.12 -7.82
CA VAL A 17 5.85 4.56 -7.32
C VAL A 17 5.04 4.02 -8.48
N THR A 18 4.61 2.76 -8.39
CA THR A 18 3.68 2.17 -9.34
C THR A 18 2.40 1.77 -8.64
N VAL A 19 1.29 2.36 -9.04
CA VAL A 19 -0.04 1.95 -8.62
C VAL A 19 -0.47 0.74 -9.44
N LEU A 20 -0.74 -0.37 -8.74
CA LEU A 20 -1.16 -1.62 -9.33
C LEU A 20 -2.63 -1.87 -9.03
N ASP A 21 -3.44 -2.08 -10.04
CA ASP A 21 -4.82 -2.55 -9.90
C ASP A 21 -5.12 -3.64 -10.94
N LEU A 22 -5.93 -4.62 -10.57
CA LEU A 22 -6.37 -5.69 -11.50
C LEU A 22 -7.40 -5.20 -12.52
N SER A 23 -8.06 -4.08 -12.26
CA SER A 23 -9.05 -3.47 -13.13
C SER A 23 -8.39 -2.58 -14.18
N ALA A 24 -8.35 -3.06 -15.43
CA ALA A 24 -7.88 -2.25 -16.56
C ALA A 24 -8.65 -0.92 -16.65
N LYS A 25 -9.96 -0.94 -16.40
CA LYS A 25 -10.79 0.27 -16.41
C LYS A 25 -10.29 1.31 -15.40
N GLN A 26 -9.88 0.91 -14.19
CA GLN A 26 -9.32 1.82 -13.20
C GLN A 26 -7.97 2.38 -13.65
N ILE A 27 -7.09 1.52 -14.13
CA ILE A 27 -5.78 1.92 -14.63
C ILE A 27 -5.89 2.85 -15.83
N ASP A 28 -6.81 2.57 -16.76
CA ASP A 28 -7.07 3.43 -17.92
C ASP A 28 -7.57 4.82 -17.46
N ALA A 29 -8.48 4.89 -16.48
CA ALA A 29 -8.93 6.15 -15.91
C ALA A 29 -7.78 6.95 -15.29
N TRP A 30 -6.93 6.33 -14.47
CA TRP A 30 -5.72 6.97 -13.92
C TRP A 30 -4.77 7.46 -15.04
N ASN A 31 -4.71 6.73 -16.15
CA ASN A 31 -3.88 7.08 -17.31
C ASN A 31 -4.53 8.09 -18.26
N SER A 32 -5.82 8.33 -18.22
CA SER A 32 -6.50 9.25 -19.13
C SER A 32 -6.30 10.72 -18.75
N GLY A 33 -6.33 11.06 -17.51
CA GLY A 33 -6.40 12.45 -17.00
C GLY A 33 -7.78 12.79 -16.42
N ASP A 34 -8.74 11.89 -16.60
CA ASP A 34 -10.04 11.94 -15.94
C ASP A 34 -9.99 10.94 -14.78
N LEU A 35 -9.59 11.42 -13.60
CA LEU A 35 -9.29 10.56 -12.47
C LEU A 35 -10.55 9.84 -11.98
N PRO A 36 -10.44 8.55 -11.58
CA PRO A 36 -11.60 7.76 -11.17
C PRO A 36 -12.18 8.16 -9.81
N ILE A 37 -11.51 9.06 -9.10
CA ILE A 37 -11.93 9.63 -7.82
C ILE A 37 -11.68 11.13 -7.80
N TYR A 38 -12.50 11.85 -7.07
CA TYR A 38 -12.29 13.26 -6.78
C TYR A 38 -11.79 13.44 -5.35
N GLU A 39 -10.68 14.17 -5.21
CA GLU A 39 -10.13 14.62 -3.93
C GLU A 39 -9.44 15.96 -4.16
N PRO A 40 -9.70 17.01 -3.35
CA PRO A 40 -9.05 18.31 -3.53
C PRO A 40 -7.52 18.18 -3.58
N GLY A 41 -6.90 18.76 -4.61
CA GLY A 41 -5.44 18.73 -4.83
C GLY A 41 -4.88 17.45 -5.44
N LEU A 42 -5.67 16.38 -5.61
CA LEU A 42 -5.19 15.12 -6.18
C LEU A 42 -4.80 15.26 -7.65
N ASP A 43 -5.59 15.99 -8.44
CA ASP A 43 -5.33 16.22 -9.87
C ASP A 43 -3.94 16.84 -10.09
N GLU A 44 -3.60 17.86 -9.29
CA GLU A 44 -2.33 18.55 -9.37
C GLU A 44 -1.15 17.62 -9.01
N VAL A 45 -1.32 16.80 -7.97
CA VAL A 45 -0.30 15.83 -7.53
C VAL A 45 -0.06 14.79 -8.62
N VAL A 46 -1.13 14.22 -9.18
CA VAL A 46 -1.04 13.22 -10.26
C VAL A 46 -0.42 13.84 -11.52
N ALA A 47 -0.90 15.00 -11.97
CA ALA A 47 -0.38 15.66 -13.18
C ALA A 47 1.12 15.99 -13.07
N ARG A 48 1.58 16.37 -11.88
CA ARG A 48 2.99 16.69 -11.62
C ARG A 48 3.89 15.46 -11.65
N SER A 49 3.40 14.31 -11.18
CA SER A 49 4.20 13.11 -10.91
C SER A 49 4.07 12.02 -11.97
N LYS A 50 2.95 11.97 -12.68
CA LYS A 50 2.64 10.95 -13.69
C LYS A 50 3.69 10.90 -14.80
N ASN A 51 4.09 9.68 -15.17
CA ASN A 51 5.12 9.39 -16.16
C ASN A 51 6.52 9.96 -15.84
N LYS A 52 6.73 10.44 -14.61
CA LYS A 52 8.05 10.82 -14.10
C LYS A 52 8.49 9.82 -13.02
N ASN A 53 7.77 9.79 -11.92
CA ASN A 53 8.00 8.89 -10.80
C ASN A 53 6.71 8.22 -10.29
N LEU A 54 5.57 8.48 -10.92
CA LEU A 54 4.29 7.83 -10.65
C LEU A 54 3.79 7.15 -11.93
N PHE A 55 3.57 5.84 -11.83
CA PHE A 55 3.11 4.98 -12.92
C PHE A 55 1.89 4.18 -12.50
N PHE A 56 1.11 3.71 -13.47
CA PHE A 56 -0.11 2.93 -13.26
C PHE A 56 -0.07 1.69 -14.14
N SER A 57 -0.30 0.50 -13.58
CA SER A 57 -0.14 -0.77 -14.30
C SER A 57 -1.14 -1.83 -13.83
N THR A 58 -1.49 -2.73 -14.76
CA THR A 58 -2.21 -3.98 -14.46
C THR A 58 -1.26 -5.19 -14.38
N ASN A 59 0.03 -5.00 -14.69
CA ASN A 59 1.01 -6.09 -14.74
C ASN A 59 1.53 -6.42 -13.34
N VAL A 60 0.85 -7.37 -12.68
CA VAL A 60 1.18 -7.81 -11.32
C VAL A 60 2.62 -8.32 -11.23
N ASP A 61 3.01 -9.16 -12.17
CA ASP A 61 4.28 -9.88 -12.09
C ASP A 61 5.46 -8.92 -12.15
N THR A 62 5.47 -8.02 -13.12
CA THR A 62 6.53 -7.02 -13.25
C THR A 62 6.57 -6.07 -12.06
N VAL A 63 5.42 -5.49 -11.68
CA VAL A 63 5.38 -4.50 -10.60
C VAL A 63 5.79 -5.10 -9.25
N VAL A 64 5.31 -6.30 -8.94
CA VAL A 64 5.69 -6.99 -7.69
C VAL A 64 7.17 -7.35 -7.70
N GLU A 65 7.70 -7.86 -8.81
CA GLU A 65 9.11 -8.27 -8.89
C GLU A 65 10.07 -7.09 -8.72
N GLU A 66 9.79 -5.97 -9.36
CA GLU A 66 10.63 -4.77 -9.34
C GLU A 66 10.58 -4.01 -8.00
N SER A 67 9.47 -4.13 -7.24
CA SER A 67 9.27 -3.37 -6.02
C SER A 67 10.14 -3.87 -4.87
N ASP A 68 10.69 -2.93 -4.07
CA ASP A 68 11.36 -3.20 -2.78
C ASP A 68 10.38 -3.12 -1.61
N VAL A 69 9.45 -2.17 -1.67
CA VAL A 69 8.39 -1.94 -0.68
C VAL A 69 7.04 -2.03 -1.38
N ILE A 70 6.15 -2.87 -0.87
CA ILE A 70 4.81 -3.08 -1.44
C ILE A 70 3.76 -2.70 -0.40
N PHE A 71 2.93 -1.72 -0.73
CA PHE A 71 1.77 -1.35 0.07
C PHE A 71 0.55 -2.17 -0.35
N ILE A 72 -0.03 -2.90 0.60
CA ILE A 72 -1.33 -3.54 0.43
C ILE A 72 -2.39 -2.51 0.84
N SER A 73 -3.08 -1.97 -0.17
CA SER A 73 -4.09 -0.92 -0.03
C SER A 73 -5.36 -1.34 -0.77
N VAL A 74 -5.96 -2.42 -0.30
CA VAL A 74 -7.09 -3.09 -0.95
C VAL A 74 -8.38 -2.92 -0.17
N ASN A 75 -9.52 -3.07 -0.85
CA ASN A 75 -10.82 -3.00 -0.21
C ASN A 75 -11.02 -4.13 0.81
N THR A 76 -11.54 -3.76 1.98
CA THR A 76 -11.91 -4.66 3.07
C THR A 76 -13.41 -4.53 3.39
N PRO A 77 -14.31 -4.96 2.49
CA PRO A 77 -15.74 -4.80 2.69
C PRO A 77 -16.22 -5.61 3.89
N THR A 78 -17.35 -5.21 4.47
CA THR A 78 -18.00 -6.00 5.52
C THR A 78 -18.39 -7.38 4.98
N LYS A 79 -18.10 -8.44 5.75
CA LYS A 79 -18.52 -9.81 5.43
C LYS A 79 -20.02 -9.90 5.22
N GLN A 80 -20.44 -10.56 4.15
CA GLN A 80 -21.86 -10.78 3.85
C GLN A 80 -22.37 -12.13 4.33
N THR A 81 -21.47 -13.09 4.54
CA THR A 81 -21.80 -14.47 4.91
C THR A 81 -20.83 -15.05 5.94
N GLY A 82 -21.23 -16.11 6.63
CA GLY A 82 -20.41 -16.83 7.60
C GLY A 82 -20.27 -16.11 8.95
N ILE A 83 -19.34 -16.58 9.77
CA ILE A 83 -19.09 -16.03 11.11
C ILE A 83 -18.62 -14.56 10.98
N GLY A 84 -19.31 -13.65 11.66
CA GLY A 84 -19.03 -12.21 11.63
C GLY A 84 -19.73 -11.47 10.48
N ALA A 85 -20.67 -12.11 9.75
CA ALA A 85 -21.48 -11.44 8.72
C ALA A 85 -22.15 -10.16 9.28
N GLY A 86 -22.15 -9.09 8.50
CA GLY A 86 -22.69 -7.79 8.85
C GLY A 86 -21.86 -6.98 9.85
N ARG A 87 -20.76 -7.50 10.39
CA ARG A 87 -19.93 -6.84 11.41
C ARG A 87 -18.43 -6.88 11.16
N ALA A 88 -17.89 -8.01 10.70
CA ALA A 88 -16.47 -8.20 10.52
C ALA A 88 -16.00 -7.76 9.11
N ALA A 89 -14.82 -7.18 9.02
CA ALA A 89 -14.19 -6.90 7.73
C ALA A 89 -13.77 -8.20 7.02
N ASN A 90 -13.90 -8.22 5.71
CA ASN A 90 -13.44 -9.31 4.87
C ASN A 90 -12.01 -9.01 4.38
N ILE A 91 -11.03 -9.68 4.97
CA ILE A 91 -9.61 -9.53 4.65
C ILE A 91 -9.13 -10.40 3.48
N LYS A 92 -10.05 -11.07 2.78
CA LYS A 92 -9.70 -11.98 1.67
C LYS A 92 -8.84 -11.32 0.60
N ASN A 93 -9.09 -10.04 0.30
CA ASN A 93 -8.29 -9.31 -0.69
C ASN A 93 -6.85 -9.09 -0.21
N CYS A 94 -6.64 -8.84 1.09
CA CYS A 94 -5.30 -8.73 1.68
C CYS A 94 -4.55 -10.07 1.58
N GLU A 95 -5.24 -11.19 1.89
CA GLU A 95 -4.66 -12.53 1.76
C GLU A 95 -4.33 -12.89 0.32
N LEU A 96 -5.19 -12.53 -0.65
CA LEU A 96 -4.93 -12.75 -2.07
C LEU A 96 -3.74 -11.92 -2.57
N ALA A 97 -3.64 -10.65 -2.17
CA ALA A 97 -2.49 -9.82 -2.47
C ALA A 97 -1.20 -10.43 -1.91
N ALA A 98 -1.20 -10.87 -0.65
CA ALA A 98 -0.06 -11.54 -0.03
C ALA A 98 0.35 -12.83 -0.78
N ARG A 99 -0.62 -13.65 -1.21
CA ARG A 99 -0.34 -14.86 -2.01
C ARG A 99 0.30 -14.53 -3.36
N ASN A 100 -0.20 -13.50 -4.05
CA ASN A 100 0.38 -13.05 -5.32
C ASN A 100 1.82 -12.52 -5.11
N ILE A 101 2.04 -11.72 -4.08
CA ILE A 101 3.39 -11.24 -3.71
C ILE A 101 4.33 -12.44 -3.47
N ALA A 102 3.92 -13.42 -2.66
CA ALA A 102 4.73 -14.61 -2.38
C ALA A 102 5.04 -15.43 -3.65
N LYS A 103 4.04 -15.58 -4.53
CA LYS A 103 4.16 -16.34 -5.77
C LYS A 103 5.14 -15.69 -6.75
N VAL A 104 5.02 -14.39 -6.96
CA VAL A 104 5.78 -13.65 -7.98
C VAL A 104 7.19 -13.35 -7.52
N SER A 105 7.38 -12.90 -6.29
CA SER A 105 8.68 -12.45 -5.78
C SER A 105 9.79 -13.47 -5.96
N THR A 106 10.99 -13.01 -6.35
CA THR A 106 12.23 -13.81 -6.39
C THR A 106 13.19 -13.43 -5.26
N ARG A 107 12.89 -12.37 -4.51
CA ARG A 107 13.65 -11.90 -3.34
C ARG A 107 12.75 -11.45 -2.22
N GLY A 108 13.31 -11.33 -1.01
CA GLY A 108 12.60 -10.77 0.15
C GLY A 108 12.25 -9.30 -0.08
N LYS A 109 11.14 -8.86 0.51
CA LYS A 109 10.62 -7.49 0.34
C LYS A 109 10.00 -7.01 1.66
N ILE A 110 9.80 -5.69 1.76
CA ILE A 110 8.98 -5.09 2.81
C ILE A 110 7.54 -5.02 2.30
N VAL A 111 6.61 -5.58 3.04
CA VAL A 111 5.17 -5.53 2.72
C VAL A 111 4.46 -4.73 3.80
N VAL A 112 3.83 -3.64 3.40
CA VAL A 112 3.16 -2.69 4.29
C VAL A 112 1.66 -2.87 4.16
N GLU A 113 1.01 -3.29 5.24
CA GLU A 113 -0.44 -3.35 5.32
C GLU A 113 -0.97 -1.94 5.63
N LYS A 114 -1.62 -1.32 4.65
CA LYS A 114 -2.14 0.06 4.71
C LYS A 114 -3.66 0.12 4.79
N SER A 115 -4.36 -0.94 4.39
CA SER A 115 -5.83 -1.00 4.40
C SER A 115 -6.39 -0.82 5.81
N THR A 116 -7.62 -0.32 5.90
CA THR A 116 -8.38 -0.29 7.16
C THR A 116 -8.81 -1.70 7.53
N VAL A 117 -8.15 -2.31 8.49
CA VAL A 117 -8.28 -3.74 8.81
C VAL A 117 -8.41 -4.00 10.31
N PRO A 118 -8.97 -5.15 10.69
CA PRO A 118 -8.97 -5.60 12.08
C PRO A 118 -7.55 -5.82 12.62
N VAL A 119 -7.42 -5.73 13.94
CA VAL A 119 -6.20 -6.12 14.67
C VAL A 119 -5.75 -7.53 14.23
N ARG A 120 -4.44 -7.73 14.10
CA ARG A 120 -3.77 -8.97 13.66
C ARG A 120 -3.86 -9.28 12.15
N THR A 121 -4.38 -8.41 11.32
CA THR A 121 -4.37 -8.65 9.86
C THR A 121 -2.93 -8.70 9.33
N ALA A 122 -2.03 -7.85 9.80
CA ALA A 122 -0.60 -7.93 9.44
C ALA A 122 0.02 -9.29 9.82
N GLN A 123 -0.39 -9.92 10.93
CA GLN A 123 0.04 -11.28 11.28
C GLN A 123 -0.50 -12.33 10.30
N ALA A 124 -1.75 -12.20 9.84
CA ALA A 124 -2.32 -13.09 8.84
C ALA A 124 -1.56 -12.95 7.51
N VAL A 125 -1.29 -11.73 7.06
CA VAL A 125 -0.45 -11.44 5.88
C VAL A 125 0.94 -12.05 6.04
N ALA A 126 1.60 -11.85 7.20
CA ALA A 126 2.91 -12.42 7.48
C ALA A 126 2.90 -13.95 7.43
N THR A 127 1.85 -14.60 7.95
CA THR A 127 1.69 -16.05 7.88
C THR A 127 1.57 -16.54 6.44
N VAL A 128 0.81 -15.85 5.60
CA VAL A 128 0.69 -16.18 4.17
C VAL A 128 2.04 -16.05 3.47
N LEU A 129 2.75 -14.95 3.71
CA LEU A 129 4.05 -14.68 3.10
C LEU A 129 5.14 -15.65 3.59
N ALA A 130 5.11 -16.05 4.85
CA ALA A 130 6.07 -17.01 5.42
C ALA A 130 5.93 -18.43 4.83
N ASN A 131 4.73 -18.79 4.38
CA ASN A 131 4.45 -20.10 3.75
C ASN A 131 4.76 -20.09 2.23
N ASN A 132 5.70 -19.27 1.78
CA ASN A 132 6.15 -19.30 0.39
C ASN A 132 7.09 -20.49 0.13
N GLU A 133 6.91 -21.13 -1.04
CA GLU A 133 7.69 -22.31 -1.42
C GLU A 133 9.17 -22.01 -1.74
N LYS A 134 9.51 -20.72 -1.89
CA LYS A 134 10.85 -20.25 -2.27
C LYS A 134 11.75 -19.96 -1.07
N GLY A 135 11.23 -20.05 0.16
CA GLY A 135 11.96 -19.72 1.38
C GLY A 135 12.36 -18.24 1.52
N LEU A 136 11.66 -17.36 0.82
CA LEU A 136 11.92 -15.92 0.85
C LEU A 136 11.49 -15.31 2.18
N LYS A 137 12.27 -14.38 2.69
CA LYS A 137 11.97 -13.63 3.91
C LYS A 137 11.32 -12.31 3.57
N PHE A 138 10.11 -12.09 4.07
CA PHE A 138 9.37 -10.84 3.98
C PHE A 138 9.30 -10.18 5.34
N GLN A 139 9.44 -8.85 5.37
CA GLN A 139 9.14 -8.05 6.55
C GLN A 139 7.74 -7.45 6.37
N VAL A 140 6.87 -7.67 7.34
CA VAL A 140 5.50 -7.15 7.28
C VAL A 140 5.32 -6.04 8.30
N LEU A 141 4.90 -4.88 7.81
CA LEU A 141 4.61 -3.71 8.62
C LEU A 141 3.12 -3.40 8.59
N SER A 142 2.60 -2.86 9.67
CA SER A 142 1.26 -2.26 9.74
C SER A 142 1.41 -0.74 9.75
N ASN A 143 0.78 -0.07 8.80
CA ASN A 143 0.81 1.38 8.66
C ASN A 143 -0.59 1.88 8.28
N PRO A 144 -1.55 1.85 9.22
CA PRO A 144 -2.90 2.29 8.95
C PRO A 144 -2.96 3.78 8.59
N GLU A 145 -3.92 4.13 7.74
CA GLU A 145 -4.21 5.51 7.37
C GLU A 145 -5.29 6.10 8.29
N PHE A 146 -5.25 7.42 8.43
CA PHE A 146 -6.23 8.20 9.21
C PHE A 146 -6.72 9.39 8.37
N LEU A 147 -7.17 9.10 7.13
CA LEU A 147 -7.58 10.11 6.16
C LEU A 147 -9.08 10.30 6.17
N ALA A 148 -9.54 11.55 6.01
CA ALA A 148 -10.93 11.86 5.76
C ALA A 148 -11.13 12.20 4.27
N GLU A 149 -12.28 11.80 3.71
CA GLU A 149 -12.67 12.21 2.36
C GLU A 149 -12.85 13.74 2.30
N GLY A 150 -12.28 14.37 1.28
CA GLY A 150 -12.31 15.83 1.09
C GLY A 150 -11.12 16.57 1.70
N THR A 151 -10.32 15.91 2.57
CA THR A 151 -9.10 16.48 3.16
C THR A 151 -7.91 15.51 3.08
N ALA A 152 -8.05 14.41 2.36
CA ALA A 152 -7.05 13.33 2.38
C ALA A 152 -5.66 13.77 1.93
N ILE A 153 -5.54 14.69 0.97
CA ILE A 153 -4.25 15.21 0.53
C ILE A 153 -3.60 16.06 1.62
N ASP A 154 -4.36 16.93 2.29
CA ASP A 154 -3.85 17.74 3.39
C ASP A 154 -3.48 16.87 4.60
N ASP A 155 -4.33 15.91 4.96
CA ASP A 155 -4.09 14.94 6.03
C ASP A 155 -2.80 14.12 5.80
N LEU A 156 -2.49 13.80 4.53
CA LEU A 156 -1.25 13.12 4.15
C LEU A 156 -0.03 14.03 4.22
N GLN A 157 -0.19 15.31 3.86
CA GLN A 157 0.90 16.28 3.88
C GLN A 157 1.25 16.71 5.30
N ASN A 158 0.24 16.85 6.13
CA ASN A 158 0.33 17.38 7.48
C ASN A 158 -0.28 16.39 8.50
N PRO A 159 0.17 15.12 8.57
CA PRO A 159 -0.46 14.13 9.42
C PRO A 159 -0.25 14.48 10.90
N GLY A 160 -1.30 14.40 11.69
CA GLY A 160 -1.19 14.52 13.14
C GLY A 160 -0.35 13.39 13.78
N ARG A 161 -0.23 12.27 13.09
CA ARG A 161 0.62 11.13 13.47
C ARG A 161 0.81 10.18 12.28
N VAL A 162 1.93 9.47 12.27
CA VAL A 162 2.18 8.30 11.43
C VAL A 162 2.40 7.10 12.35
N LEU A 163 1.61 6.05 12.21
CA LEU A 163 1.73 4.83 13.01
C LEU A 163 2.37 3.74 12.16
N ILE A 164 3.51 3.19 12.63
CA ILE A 164 4.21 2.09 11.98
C ILE A 164 4.45 0.99 13.00
N GLY A 165 3.88 -0.17 12.77
CA GLY A 165 4.06 -1.37 13.59
C GLY A 165 4.82 -2.45 12.84
N GLY A 166 5.70 -3.17 13.53
CA GLY A 166 6.46 -4.27 12.95
C GLY A 166 7.10 -5.15 14.02
N MET A 167 7.81 -6.20 13.57
CA MET A 167 8.54 -7.08 14.48
C MET A 167 9.69 -6.33 15.18
N GLN A 168 9.89 -6.62 16.48
CA GLN A 168 10.89 -5.98 17.32
C GLN A 168 12.23 -6.76 17.33
N ASN A 169 12.61 -7.29 16.17
CA ASN A 169 13.92 -7.89 15.92
C ASN A 169 14.72 -7.00 14.95
N SER A 170 15.98 -7.35 14.69
CA SER A 170 16.88 -6.54 13.86
C SER A 170 16.33 -6.27 12.47
N GLU A 171 15.79 -7.30 11.81
CA GLU A 171 15.22 -7.16 10.45
C GLU A 171 13.94 -6.34 10.44
N GLY A 172 13.06 -6.54 11.44
CA GLY A 172 11.83 -5.77 11.58
C GLY A 172 12.08 -4.31 11.88
N LEU A 173 13.03 -4.00 12.76
CA LEU A 173 13.44 -2.62 13.04
C LEU A 173 14.06 -1.96 11.82
N ALA A 174 14.90 -2.65 11.05
CA ALA A 174 15.44 -2.13 9.78
C ALA A 174 14.34 -1.83 8.75
N ALA A 175 13.31 -2.69 8.67
CA ALA A 175 12.16 -2.44 7.79
C ALA A 175 11.33 -1.23 8.26
N ILE A 176 11.14 -1.05 9.57
CA ILE A 176 10.49 0.14 10.13
C ILE A 176 11.27 1.40 9.76
N GLU A 177 12.59 1.42 9.97
CA GLU A 177 13.43 2.57 9.61
C GLU A 177 13.39 2.87 8.11
N THR A 178 13.32 1.84 7.25
CA THR A 178 13.12 2.05 5.81
C THR A 178 11.81 2.79 5.52
N LEU A 179 10.71 2.40 6.15
CA LEU A 179 9.43 3.09 5.95
C LEU A 179 9.43 4.49 6.59
N VAL A 180 10.04 4.65 7.76
CA VAL A 180 10.23 5.96 8.41
C VAL A 180 10.98 6.91 7.48
N SER A 181 12.08 6.47 6.86
CA SER A 181 12.86 7.31 5.94
C SER A 181 12.06 7.80 4.74
N VAL A 182 11.04 7.06 4.30
CA VAL A 182 10.12 7.53 3.26
C VAL A 182 9.29 8.70 3.78
N TYR A 183 8.70 8.57 4.99
CA TYR A 183 7.87 9.63 5.58
C TYR A 183 8.68 10.88 5.97
N GLU A 184 9.91 10.75 6.42
CA GLU A 184 10.78 11.87 6.82
C GLU A 184 11.03 12.91 5.72
N HIS A 185 10.71 12.58 4.45
CA HIS A 185 10.79 13.55 3.37
C HIS A 185 9.76 14.70 3.49
N TRP A 186 8.68 14.50 4.25
CA TRP A 186 7.66 15.53 4.45
C TRP A 186 7.06 15.57 5.86
N VAL A 187 7.32 14.56 6.69
CA VAL A 187 6.85 14.50 8.09
C VAL A 187 8.07 14.60 9.00
N PRO A 188 8.19 15.63 9.83
CA PRO A 188 9.26 15.69 10.82
C PRO A 188 9.15 14.54 11.83
N ARG A 189 10.28 14.03 12.27
CA ARG A 189 10.37 12.96 13.27
C ARG A 189 9.98 13.41 14.65
#